data_a031c484fdf29426d1980747e3c92e23
#
_entry.id   a031c484fdf29426d1980747e3c92e23
#
_cell.length_a   1.000
_cell.length_b   1.000
_cell.length_c   1.000
_cell.angle_alpha   90.00
_cell.angle_beta   90.00
_cell.angle_gamma   90.00
#
_symmetry.space_group_name_H-M   'P 1'
#
loop_
_entity.id
_entity.type
_entity.pdbx_description
1 polymer ?
#
loop_
_entity_poly.entity_id
_entity_poly.type
_entity_poly.pdbx_seq_one_letter_code
_entity_poly.pdbx_strand_id
1 'polypeptide(L)'
;MTDKIFSFSATETGYNHIKAEPSKVCEDASDFYDDEKMHICVVADGHGSDNYPRTDRGSQYAVDAAIEQIKAFVQKIYNPDPENPEKSEKESNELIEKFLHSKIDETHQLKNLSKSILIRWRELVDKDVEENPFHESEMLNVSDKYKKIYMSENISERRADKAYGCTLIAYVVTEKFSFGMQIGDGKCVVIDKNGTFSEPIPWDENCQMNVTTSICDSNAADEFRFFVTEEKPSAVFCGSDGIDDSYANVEEMYALYRSIIKIFIEYGSDVGKAEIKEYLPVLTKKGSGDDVSIAFIMDIQRVTELTPVFNAQTELFNFESQLKEKQHTATVNEEKALTSKLSAMIRPGIRTPLDHQIYNQINELRVNMTQMDEEILTLQRKIDNLKLRMPNVITQCEHGLADMNESADSGVAVKAEEDTATTQETVVVECGEIVACAENMEEVAAVNKEVAEVESQGIVSEQSAAGETEVSETEEKAFSEPQKIVISEKTVSIAEQMAKVSQVAEQSAADEEAVGDTKDSAAEIPEE
;
A
#
# COMPACT_ATOMS: atom_id res chain seq x y z
N MET A 1 -6.23 -29.35 1.97
CA MET A 1 -5.21 -28.54 1.30
C MET A 1 -5.70 -27.13 1.49
N THR A 2 -4.97 -26.31 2.20
CA THR A 2 -5.30 -24.87 2.33
C THR A 2 -5.14 -24.25 0.95
N ASP A 3 -6.12 -23.47 0.52
CA ASP A 3 -6.05 -22.74 -0.75
C ASP A 3 -4.73 -21.95 -0.80
N LYS A 4 -3.96 -22.18 -1.85
CA LYS A 4 -2.64 -21.57 -2.00
C LYS A 4 -2.74 -20.07 -2.23
N ILE A 5 -3.84 -19.62 -2.85
CA ILE A 5 -4.14 -18.22 -3.16
C ILE A 5 -5.32 -17.80 -2.31
N PHE A 6 -5.25 -16.59 -1.76
CA PHE A 6 -6.36 -15.96 -1.06
C PHE A 6 -6.39 -14.47 -1.32
N SER A 7 -7.56 -13.87 -1.11
CA SER A 7 -7.76 -12.43 -1.22
C SER A 7 -8.18 -11.83 0.11
N PHE A 8 -7.97 -10.54 0.25
CA PHE A 8 -8.39 -9.78 1.42
C PHE A 8 -8.57 -8.31 1.04
N SER A 9 -9.47 -7.62 1.74
CA SER A 9 -9.63 -6.18 1.66
C SER A 9 -9.84 -5.56 3.03
N ALA A 10 -9.49 -4.29 3.15
CA ALA A 10 -9.76 -3.46 4.32
C ALA A 10 -9.84 -1.99 3.90
N THR A 11 -10.77 -1.28 4.52
CA THR A 11 -10.98 0.16 4.34
C THR A 11 -11.03 0.82 5.72
N GLU A 12 -10.44 2.00 5.85
CA GLU A 12 -10.41 2.79 7.07
C GLU A 12 -10.75 4.25 6.76
N THR A 13 -11.55 4.86 7.62
CA THR A 13 -11.94 6.27 7.49
C THR A 13 -10.76 7.20 7.72
N GLY A 14 -10.60 8.17 6.87
CA GLY A 14 -9.56 9.19 6.91
C GLY A 14 -9.53 9.97 8.21
N TYR A 15 -8.34 10.21 8.73
CA TYR A 15 -8.17 10.98 9.96
C TYR A 15 -8.76 12.41 9.85
N ASN A 16 -8.68 13.01 8.66
CA ASN A 16 -9.28 14.32 8.37
C ASN A 16 -10.82 14.24 8.39
N HIS A 17 -11.42 13.14 7.92
CA HIS A 17 -12.86 12.91 7.96
C HIS A 17 -13.36 12.74 9.40
N ILE A 18 -12.65 11.98 10.21
CA ILE A 18 -12.99 11.79 11.65
C ILE A 18 -12.93 13.12 12.41
N LYS A 19 -11.99 14.00 12.06
CA LYS A 19 -11.81 15.32 12.72
C LYS A 19 -12.67 16.43 12.17
N ALA A 20 -13.31 16.25 11.03
CA ALA A 20 -14.23 17.23 10.47
C ALA A 20 -15.41 17.50 11.43
N GLU A 21 -15.96 18.69 11.40
CA GLU A 21 -17.14 19.06 12.19
C GLU A 21 -18.28 19.52 11.28
N PRO A 22 -19.34 18.72 11.06
CA PRO A 22 -19.53 17.34 11.56
C PRO A 22 -18.54 16.35 10.92
N SER A 23 -18.26 15.22 11.60
CA SER A 23 -17.43 14.15 11.03
C SER A 23 -18.06 13.62 9.75
N LYS A 24 -17.20 13.33 8.76
CA LYS A 24 -17.60 12.72 7.49
C LYS A 24 -17.58 11.19 7.60
N VAL A 25 -18.34 10.54 6.74
CA VAL A 25 -18.27 9.08 6.55
C VAL A 25 -17.06 8.72 5.69
N CYS A 26 -16.67 7.46 5.70
CA CYS A 26 -15.70 6.94 4.74
C CYS A 26 -16.30 6.98 3.33
N GLU A 27 -15.59 7.56 2.40
CA GLU A 27 -16.01 7.72 1.01
C GLU A 27 -15.43 6.59 0.12
N ASP A 28 -14.45 5.83 0.64
CA ASP A 28 -13.83 4.67 0.00
C ASP A 28 -14.65 3.39 0.19
N ALA A 29 -14.42 2.43 -0.73
CA ALA A 29 -14.87 1.05 -0.58
C ALA A 29 -13.83 0.07 -1.13
N SER A 30 -13.74 -1.11 -0.52
CA SER A 30 -12.96 -2.22 -1.03
C SER A 30 -13.63 -3.55 -0.75
N ASP A 31 -13.50 -4.50 -1.66
CA ASP A 31 -13.96 -5.87 -1.45
C ASP A 31 -13.15 -6.85 -2.31
N PHE A 32 -13.39 -8.13 -2.11
CA PHE A 32 -12.75 -9.22 -2.85
C PHE A 32 -13.71 -10.37 -3.10
N TYR A 33 -13.34 -11.23 -4.02
CA TYR A 33 -14.05 -12.48 -4.26
C TYR A 33 -13.05 -13.61 -4.55
N ASP A 34 -13.27 -14.76 -3.94
CA ASP A 34 -12.48 -15.98 -4.13
C ASP A 34 -13.37 -17.17 -4.46
N ASP A 35 -13.01 -17.91 -5.51
CA ASP A 35 -13.48 -19.28 -5.75
C ASP A 35 -12.35 -20.14 -6.34
N GLU A 36 -12.66 -21.39 -6.71
CA GLU A 36 -11.68 -22.32 -7.27
C GLU A 36 -11.10 -21.89 -8.64
N LYS A 37 -11.72 -20.93 -9.32
CA LYS A 37 -11.39 -20.52 -10.70
C LYS A 37 -10.85 -19.13 -10.82
N MET A 38 -11.18 -18.25 -9.87
CA MET A 38 -10.81 -16.85 -9.93
C MET A 38 -10.67 -16.21 -8.55
N HIS A 39 -9.77 -15.25 -8.48
CA HIS A 39 -9.58 -14.35 -7.36
C HIS A 39 -9.71 -12.92 -7.88
N ILE A 40 -10.47 -12.09 -7.18
CA ILE A 40 -10.75 -10.71 -7.58
C ILE A 40 -10.47 -9.82 -6.38
N CYS A 41 -9.75 -8.73 -6.56
CA CYS A 41 -9.66 -7.64 -5.58
C CYS A 41 -10.09 -6.32 -6.24
N VAL A 42 -10.83 -5.50 -5.49
CA VAL A 42 -11.43 -4.26 -5.99
C VAL A 42 -11.30 -3.16 -4.94
N VAL A 43 -10.95 -1.95 -5.40
CA VAL A 43 -10.93 -0.73 -4.61
C VAL A 43 -11.63 0.37 -5.39
N ALA A 44 -12.42 1.18 -4.74
CA ALA A 44 -13.03 2.39 -5.28
C ALA A 44 -12.90 3.51 -4.27
N ASP A 45 -12.42 4.66 -4.72
CA ASP A 45 -12.19 5.87 -3.96
C ASP A 45 -13.26 6.91 -4.32
N GLY A 46 -13.95 7.41 -3.33
CA GLY A 46 -15.02 8.38 -3.49
C GLY A 46 -14.51 9.81 -3.55
N HIS A 47 -15.13 10.64 -4.37
CA HIS A 47 -14.72 12.04 -4.49
C HIS A 47 -15.05 12.86 -3.25
N GLY A 48 -14.05 13.34 -2.51
CA GLY A 48 -14.17 14.09 -1.25
C GLY A 48 -14.83 15.47 -1.32
N SER A 49 -15.24 15.94 -2.50
CA SER A 49 -15.85 17.26 -2.69
C SER A 49 -17.34 17.27 -2.29
N ASP A 50 -17.80 18.33 -1.64
CA ASP A 50 -19.21 18.56 -1.31
C ASP A 50 -20.17 18.46 -2.52
N ASN A 51 -19.64 18.51 -3.74
CA ASN A 51 -20.43 18.29 -4.96
C ASN A 51 -20.81 16.82 -5.20
N TYR A 52 -20.24 15.88 -4.46
CA TYR A 52 -20.51 14.44 -4.58
C TYR A 52 -21.11 13.87 -3.27
N PRO A 53 -22.33 14.30 -2.87
CA PRO A 53 -22.88 14.05 -1.52
C PRO A 53 -23.22 12.59 -1.21
N ARG A 54 -23.09 11.67 -2.17
CA ARG A 54 -23.35 10.22 -2.02
C ARG A 54 -22.22 9.36 -2.56
N THR A 55 -21.02 9.89 -2.53
CA THR A 55 -19.84 9.21 -3.05
C THR A 55 -19.52 7.94 -2.26
N ASP A 56 -19.81 7.90 -0.94
CA ASP A 56 -19.74 6.73 -0.07
C ASP A 56 -20.56 5.54 -0.58
N ARG A 57 -21.76 5.80 -1.09
CA ARG A 57 -22.60 4.78 -1.74
C ARG A 57 -22.10 4.47 -3.13
N GLY A 58 -21.61 5.49 -3.83
CA GLY A 58 -21.09 5.36 -5.19
C GLY A 58 -19.90 4.43 -5.27
N SER A 59 -18.94 4.53 -4.36
CA SER A 59 -17.79 3.64 -4.25
C SER A 59 -18.20 2.19 -3.91
N GLN A 60 -19.14 2.01 -2.97
CA GLN A 60 -19.66 0.69 -2.65
C GLN A 60 -20.36 0.04 -3.85
N TYR A 61 -21.21 0.79 -4.56
CA TYR A 61 -21.88 0.29 -5.76
C TYR A 61 -20.91 -0.01 -6.90
N ALA A 62 -19.80 0.72 -6.99
CA ALA A 62 -18.76 0.45 -7.98
C ALA A 62 -18.06 -0.88 -7.71
N VAL A 63 -17.73 -1.16 -6.46
CA VAL A 63 -17.14 -2.42 -6.02
C VAL A 63 -18.11 -3.59 -6.28
N ASP A 64 -19.38 -3.45 -5.88
CA ASP A 64 -20.41 -4.48 -6.09
C ASP A 64 -20.62 -4.78 -7.59
N ALA A 65 -20.74 -3.72 -8.40
CA ALA A 65 -20.90 -3.85 -9.85
C ALA A 65 -19.68 -4.49 -10.52
N ALA A 66 -18.46 -4.11 -10.09
CA ALA A 66 -17.23 -4.67 -10.63
C ALA A 66 -17.15 -6.17 -10.36
N ILE A 67 -17.33 -6.60 -9.11
CA ILE A 67 -17.28 -8.03 -8.75
C ILE A 67 -18.34 -8.83 -9.52
N GLU A 68 -19.58 -8.33 -9.56
CA GLU A 68 -20.68 -9.01 -10.26
C GLU A 68 -20.37 -9.20 -11.76
N GLN A 69 -19.95 -8.13 -12.44
CA GLN A 69 -19.73 -8.17 -13.90
C GLN A 69 -18.44 -8.89 -14.27
N ILE A 70 -17.38 -8.79 -13.47
CA ILE A 70 -16.13 -9.54 -13.66
C ILE A 70 -16.39 -11.05 -13.52
N LYS A 71 -17.13 -11.48 -12.50
CA LYS A 71 -17.53 -12.89 -12.34
C LYS A 71 -18.28 -13.40 -13.58
N ALA A 72 -19.26 -12.65 -14.05
CA ALA A 72 -20.04 -13.03 -15.24
C ALA A 72 -19.14 -13.10 -16.49
N PHE A 73 -18.20 -12.17 -16.64
CA PHE A 73 -17.24 -12.13 -17.74
C PHE A 73 -16.32 -13.36 -17.74
N VAL A 74 -15.68 -13.66 -16.60
CA VAL A 74 -14.79 -14.81 -16.46
C VAL A 74 -15.56 -16.12 -16.66
N GLN A 75 -16.76 -16.27 -16.07
CA GLN A 75 -17.61 -17.44 -16.26
C GLN A 75 -17.97 -17.65 -17.73
N LYS A 76 -18.26 -16.59 -18.47
CA LYS A 76 -18.54 -16.67 -19.91
C LYS A 76 -17.33 -17.11 -20.73
N ILE A 77 -16.12 -16.71 -20.34
CA ILE A 77 -14.90 -17.16 -21.01
C ILE A 77 -14.63 -18.64 -20.72
N TYR A 78 -14.76 -19.07 -19.46
CA TYR A 78 -14.48 -20.45 -19.05
C TYR A 78 -15.59 -21.44 -19.39
N ASN A 79 -16.81 -21.00 -19.55
CA ASN A 79 -17.96 -21.87 -19.82
C ASN A 79 -18.93 -21.20 -20.81
N PRO A 80 -18.53 -20.98 -22.08
CA PRO A 80 -19.35 -20.28 -23.06
C PRO A 80 -20.60 -21.05 -23.50
N ASP A 81 -20.62 -22.38 -23.39
CA ASP A 81 -21.76 -23.24 -23.70
C ASP A 81 -22.02 -24.23 -22.56
N PRO A 82 -22.75 -23.82 -21.50
CA PRO A 82 -22.96 -24.65 -20.30
C PRO A 82 -23.74 -25.95 -20.59
N GLU A 83 -24.50 -26.00 -21.69
CA GLU A 83 -25.30 -27.17 -22.08
C GLU A 83 -24.47 -28.24 -22.79
N ASN A 84 -23.30 -27.88 -23.34
CA ASN A 84 -22.43 -28.79 -24.06
C ASN A 84 -20.95 -28.65 -23.57
N PRO A 85 -20.52 -29.41 -22.55
CA PRO A 85 -19.19 -29.27 -21.95
C PRO A 85 -18.02 -29.44 -22.93
N GLU A 86 -18.05 -30.42 -23.84
CA GLU A 86 -16.96 -30.66 -24.80
C GLU A 86 -16.80 -29.49 -25.79
N LYS A 87 -17.93 -28.94 -26.26
CA LYS A 87 -17.92 -27.75 -27.12
C LYS A 87 -17.47 -26.52 -26.34
N SER A 88 -17.94 -26.39 -25.10
CA SER A 88 -17.60 -25.30 -24.19
C SER A 88 -16.09 -25.22 -23.93
N GLU A 89 -15.42 -26.35 -23.68
CA GLU A 89 -13.95 -26.38 -23.45
C GLU A 89 -13.18 -25.91 -24.69
N LYS A 90 -13.56 -26.34 -25.88
CA LYS A 90 -12.92 -25.88 -27.11
C LYS A 90 -13.14 -24.38 -27.34
N GLU A 91 -14.37 -23.91 -27.21
CA GLU A 91 -14.70 -22.48 -27.38
C GLU A 91 -14.02 -21.62 -26.29
N SER A 92 -13.93 -22.11 -25.05
CA SER A 92 -13.19 -21.44 -23.97
C SER A 92 -11.72 -21.25 -24.34
N ASN A 93 -11.04 -22.30 -24.80
CA ASN A 93 -9.64 -22.18 -25.21
C ASN A 93 -9.45 -21.18 -26.37
N GLU A 94 -10.35 -21.18 -27.36
CA GLU A 94 -10.31 -20.20 -28.46
C GLU A 94 -10.55 -18.76 -27.98
N LEU A 95 -11.43 -18.56 -26.99
CA LEU A 95 -11.69 -17.24 -26.40
C LEU A 95 -10.49 -16.74 -25.59
N ILE A 96 -9.86 -17.63 -24.81
CA ILE A 96 -8.66 -17.30 -24.01
C ILE A 96 -7.50 -16.94 -24.94
N GLU A 97 -7.24 -17.75 -25.97
CA GLU A 97 -6.20 -17.46 -26.97
C GLU A 97 -6.39 -16.09 -27.63
N LYS A 98 -7.64 -15.76 -28.01
CA LYS A 98 -7.94 -14.43 -28.57
C LYS A 98 -7.75 -13.31 -27.54
N PHE A 99 -8.18 -13.54 -26.30
CA PHE A 99 -8.05 -12.56 -25.24
C PHE A 99 -6.60 -12.25 -24.92
N LEU A 100 -5.73 -13.25 -24.93
CA LEU A 100 -4.30 -13.10 -24.61
C LEU A 100 -3.45 -12.59 -25.78
N HIS A 101 -3.73 -13.03 -27.00
CA HIS A 101 -2.83 -12.82 -28.13
C HIS A 101 -3.39 -11.87 -29.22
N SER A 102 -4.63 -11.42 -29.09
CA SER A 102 -5.21 -10.44 -30.01
C SER A 102 -5.51 -9.12 -29.30
N LYS A 103 -4.66 -8.11 -29.47
CA LYS A 103 -4.86 -6.80 -28.85
C LYS A 103 -6.21 -6.16 -29.20
N ILE A 104 -6.76 -6.47 -30.38
CA ILE A 104 -8.08 -5.98 -30.80
C ILE A 104 -9.19 -6.66 -29.99
N ASP A 105 -9.13 -7.99 -29.86
CA ASP A 105 -10.13 -8.76 -29.11
C ASP A 105 -10.05 -8.47 -27.62
N GLU A 106 -8.84 -8.41 -27.05
CA GLU A 106 -8.57 -7.99 -25.66
C GLU A 106 -9.23 -6.64 -25.38
N THR A 107 -8.86 -5.61 -26.16
CA THR A 107 -9.38 -4.25 -25.96
C THR A 107 -10.90 -4.21 -26.11
N HIS A 108 -11.47 -4.93 -27.10
CA HIS A 108 -12.90 -4.98 -27.29
C HIS A 108 -13.63 -5.66 -26.12
N GLN A 109 -13.11 -6.78 -25.63
CA GLN A 109 -13.71 -7.51 -24.51
C GLN A 109 -13.66 -6.70 -23.21
N LEU A 110 -12.51 -6.07 -22.89
CA LEU A 110 -12.35 -5.27 -21.67
C LEU A 110 -13.15 -3.97 -21.73
N LYS A 111 -13.24 -3.32 -22.89
CA LYS A 111 -14.16 -2.18 -23.08
C LYS A 111 -15.64 -2.57 -22.96
N ASN A 112 -16.02 -3.78 -23.34
CA ASN A 112 -17.38 -4.25 -23.10
C ASN A 112 -17.61 -4.57 -21.62
N LEU A 113 -16.61 -5.13 -20.94
CA LEU A 113 -16.66 -5.34 -19.49
C LEU A 113 -16.81 -4.02 -18.74
N SER A 114 -15.98 -3.00 -19.05
CA SER A 114 -16.10 -1.69 -18.40
C SER A 114 -17.48 -1.05 -18.62
N LYS A 115 -18.03 -1.17 -19.83
CA LYS A 115 -19.42 -0.71 -20.10
C LYS A 115 -20.45 -1.47 -19.28
N SER A 116 -20.29 -2.80 -19.12
CA SER A 116 -21.20 -3.60 -18.28
C SER A 116 -21.15 -3.18 -16.82
N ILE A 117 -19.95 -2.91 -16.29
CA ILE A 117 -19.75 -2.38 -14.93
C ILE A 117 -20.44 -1.02 -14.79
N LEU A 118 -20.22 -0.10 -15.73
CA LEU A 118 -20.83 1.23 -15.70
C LEU A 118 -22.36 1.19 -15.79
N ILE A 119 -22.91 0.28 -16.59
CA ILE A 119 -24.37 0.09 -16.69
C ILE A 119 -24.90 -0.43 -15.36
N ARG A 120 -24.26 -1.46 -14.80
CA ARG A 120 -24.68 -2.05 -13.53
C ARG A 120 -24.58 -1.07 -12.37
N TRP A 121 -23.50 -0.31 -12.31
CA TRP A 121 -23.31 0.76 -11.33
C TRP A 121 -24.44 1.80 -11.43
N ARG A 122 -24.78 2.26 -12.62
CA ARG A 122 -25.89 3.21 -12.83
C ARG A 122 -27.24 2.64 -12.42
N GLU A 123 -27.50 1.35 -12.67
CA GLU A 123 -28.72 0.69 -12.21
C GLU A 123 -28.83 0.71 -10.68
N LEU A 124 -27.72 0.50 -9.96
CA LEU A 124 -27.70 0.58 -8.50
C LEU A 124 -27.92 2.01 -8.00
N VAL A 125 -27.28 2.98 -8.65
CA VAL A 125 -27.48 4.41 -8.36
C VAL A 125 -28.94 4.84 -8.62
N ASP A 126 -29.50 4.49 -9.76
CA ASP A 126 -30.88 4.85 -10.12
C ASP A 126 -31.86 4.26 -9.10
N LYS A 127 -31.66 3.01 -8.71
CA LYS A 127 -32.46 2.35 -7.67
C LYS A 127 -32.33 3.08 -6.32
N ASP A 128 -31.11 3.47 -5.90
CA ASP A 128 -30.93 4.21 -4.66
C ASP A 128 -31.62 5.58 -4.71
N VAL A 129 -31.54 6.28 -5.83
CA VAL A 129 -32.22 7.58 -6.00
C VAL A 129 -33.75 7.45 -5.99
N GLU A 130 -34.30 6.33 -6.51
CA GLU A 130 -35.73 6.04 -6.45
C GLU A 130 -36.20 5.73 -5.01
N GLU A 131 -35.44 4.91 -4.30
CA GLU A 131 -35.73 4.49 -2.93
C GLU A 131 -35.43 5.61 -1.92
N ASN A 132 -34.41 6.41 -2.16
CA ASN A 132 -33.89 7.48 -1.31
C ASN A 132 -33.73 8.77 -2.12
N PRO A 133 -34.78 9.52 -2.43
CA PRO A 133 -34.67 10.80 -3.14
C PRO A 133 -33.76 11.79 -2.40
N PHE A 134 -33.09 12.67 -3.15
CA PHE A 134 -32.20 13.68 -2.54
C PHE A 134 -32.97 14.59 -1.59
N HIS A 135 -32.41 14.77 -0.39
CA HIS A 135 -32.93 15.70 0.62
C HIS A 135 -32.25 17.07 0.54
N GLU A 136 -32.94 18.12 0.92
CA GLU A 136 -32.38 19.47 0.94
C GLU A 136 -31.12 19.57 1.83
N SER A 137 -31.06 18.79 2.91
CA SER A 137 -29.91 18.76 3.81
C SER A 137 -28.63 18.22 3.14
N GLU A 138 -28.74 17.25 2.24
CA GLU A 138 -27.60 16.72 1.48
C GLU A 138 -27.10 17.74 0.45
N MET A 139 -27.97 18.65 0.03
CA MET A 139 -27.67 19.65 -0.99
C MET A 139 -27.13 20.97 -0.43
N LEU A 140 -27.01 21.14 0.88
CA LEU A 140 -26.65 22.44 1.49
C LEU A 140 -25.34 23.00 0.91
N ASN A 141 -24.31 22.19 0.84
CA ASN A 141 -22.98 22.59 0.39
C ASN A 141 -22.73 22.32 -1.10
N VAL A 142 -23.63 21.59 -1.78
CA VAL A 142 -23.52 21.31 -3.21
C VAL A 142 -23.68 22.62 -4.00
N SER A 143 -22.85 22.86 -5.01
CA SER A 143 -22.95 24.06 -5.83
C SER A 143 -24.20 24.07 -6.71
N ASP A 144 -24.73 25.25 -7.02
CA ASP A 144 -25.96 25.40 -7.82
C ASP A 144 -25.90 24.74 -9.19
N LYS A 145 -24.71 24.62 -9.77
CA LYS A 145 -24.48 23.92 -11.03
C LYS A 145 -24.84 22.44 -10.89
N TYR A 146 -24.37 21.80 -9.82
CA TYR A 146 -24.59 20.38 -9.56
C TYR A 146 -26.01 20.10 -9.06
N LYS A 147 -26.56 20.98 -8.18
CA LYS A 147 -27.99 20.87 -7.76
C LYS A 147 -28.92 20.80 -8.97
N LYS A 148 -28.70 21.66 -9.97
CA LYS A 148 -29.55 21.69 -11.18
C LYS A 148 -29.53 20.37 -11.95
N ILE A 149 -28.38 19.72 -12.07
CA ILE A 149 -28.26 18.45 -12.81
C ILE A 149 -28.75 17.25 -12.00
N TYR A 150 -28.65 17.28 -10.68
CA TYR A 150 -29.16 16.20 -9.83
C TYR A 150 -30.68 16.20 -9.73
N MET A 151 -31.28 17.38 -9.63
CA MET A 151 -32.71 17.60 -9.39
C MET A 151 -33.47 18.01 -10.66
N SER A 152 -32.89 17.89 -11.86
CA SER A 152 -33.58 18.25 -13.10
C SER A 152 -34.85 17.43 -13.28
N GLU A 153 -35.97 18.13 -13.55
CA GLU A 153 -37.24 17.49 -13.91
C GLU A 153 -37.16 16.81 -15.30
N ASN A 154 -36.24 17.29 -16.14
CA ASN A 154 -35.97 16.68 -17.43
C ASN A 154 -35.07 15.47 -17.26
N ILE A 155 -35.63 14.27 -17.40
CA ILE A 155 -34.90 12.98 -17.25
C ILE A 155 -33.66 12.90 -18.15
N SER A 156 -33.71 13.48 -19.37
CA SER A 156 -32.58 13.46 -20.29
C SER A 156 -31.40 14.38 -19.86
N GLU A 157 -31.63 15.33 -18.98
CA GLU A 157 -30.64 16.25 -18.45
C GLU A 157 -30.21 15.88 -17.03
N ARG A 158 -30.97 14.98 -16.40
CA ARG A 158 -30.71 14.54 -15.03
C ARG A 158 -29.49 13.63 -15.00
N ARG A 159 -28.50 14.00 -14.21
CA ARG A 159 -27.26 13.27 -13.99
C ARG A 159 -27.07 13.01 -12.49
N ALA A 160 -28.05 12.30 -11.89
CA ALA A 160 -28.00 11.90 -10.49
C ALA A 160 -26.75 11.03 -10.18
N ASP A 161 -26.30 10.27 -11.16
CA ASP A 161 -25.08 9.46 -11.11
C ASP A 161 -23.84 10.26 -10.74
N LYS A 162 -23.75 11.54 -11.12
CA LYS A 162 -22.62 12.38 -10.72
C LYS A 162 -22.48 12.62 -9.21
N ALA A 163 -23.58 12.53 -8.45
CA ALA A 163 -23.54 12.66 -7.00
C ALA A 163 -22.85 11.46 -6.30
N TYR A 164 -22.63 10.37 -7.03
CA TYR A 164 -22.04 9.11 -6.59
C TYR A 164 -20.63 8.87 -7.20
N GLY A 165 -19.99 9.93 -7.70
CA GLY A 165 -18.70 9.81 -8.40
C GLY A 165 -17.62 9.17 -7.55
N CYS A 166 -16.87 8.25 -8.16
CA CYS A 166 -15.71 7.59 -7.55
C CYS A 166 -14.75 7.07 -8.61
N THR A 167 -13.57 6.63 -8.19
CA THR A 167 -12.60 5.85 -8.98
C THR A 167 -12.97 4.37 -8.98
N LEU A 168 -12.21 3.53 -9.70
CA LEU A 168 -12.32 2.08 -9.62
C LEU A 168 -11.02 1.41 -10.07
N ILE A 169 -10.50 0.52 -9.25
CA ILE A 169 -9.41 -0.39 -9.59
C ILE A 169 -9.89 -1.81 -9.32
N ALA A 170 -9.69 -2.71 -10.27
CA ALA A 170 -9.92 -4.13 -10.09
C ALA A 170 -8.78 -4.94 -10.69
N TYR A 171 -8.39 -6.02 -10.03
CA TYR A 171 -7.47 -7.00 -10.56
C TYR A 171 -8.02 -8.41 -10.39
N VAL A 172 -7.79 -9.25 -11.39
CA VAL A 172 -8.34 -10.60 -11.49
C VAL A 172 -7.21 -11.58 -11.77
N VAL A 173 -7.16 -12.65 -10.99
CA VAL A 173 -6.25 -13.79 -11.23
C VAL A 173 -7.11 -15.02 -11.50
N THR A 174 -6.85 -15.69 -12.61
CA THR A 174 -7.49 -16.98 -12.95
C THR A 174 -6.42 -18.06 -13.15
N GLU A 175 -6.84 -19.26 -13.51
CA GLU A 175 -5.90 -20.33 -13.81
C GLU A 175 -5.06 -20.04 -15.06
N LYS A 176 -5.63 -19.41 -16.10
CA LYS A 176 -5.01 -19.27 -17.42
C LYS A 176 -4.61 -17.85 -17.79
N PHE A 177 -5.14 -16.85 -17.11
CA PHE A 177 -4.82 -15.45 -17.37
C PHE A 177 -5.07 -14.58 -16.14
N SER A 178 -4.45 -13.42 -16.13
CA SER A 178 -4.72 -12.35 -15.18
C SER A 178 -4.94 -11.04 -15.92
N PHE A 179 -5.77 -10.17 -15.37
CA PHE A 179 -5.94 -8.83 -15.91
C PHE A 179 -6.26 -7.81 -14.83
N GLY A 180 -5.85 -6.57 -15.08
CA GLY A 180 -6.20 -5.41 -14.28
C GLY A 180 -6.96 -4.38 -15.10
N MET A 181 -7.84 -3.64 -14.45
CA MET A 181 -8.57 -2.52 -15.03
C MET A 181 -8.68 -1.37 -14.03
N GLN A 182 -8.57 -0.14 -14.52
CA GLN A 182 -8.56 1.05 -13.67
C GLN A 182 -9.14 2.27 -14.36
N ILE A 183 -9.87 3.08 -13.61
CA ILE A 183 -10.22 4.48 -13.87
C ILE A 183 -9.97 5.25 -12.58
N GLY A 184 -9.28 6.39 -12.66
CA GLY A 184 -8.82 7.15 -11.48
C GLY A 184 -7.34 6.99 -11.22
N ASP A 185 -6.85 7.46 -10.07
CA ASP A 185 -5.46 7.75 -9.70
C ASP A 185 -4.85 6.82 -8.64
N GLY A 186 -5.60 5.96 -7.98
CA GLY A 186 -5.05 4.96 -7.08
C GLY A 186 -4.02 4.03 -7.73
N LYS A 187 -3.44 3.09 -6.99
CA LYS A 187 -2.34 2.24 -7.44
C LYS A 187 -2.69 0.76 -7.49
N CYS A 188 -2.32 0.11 -8.59
CA CYS A 188 -2.32 -1.34 -8.72
C CYS A 188 -0.88 -1.83 -8.86
N VAL A 189 -0.37 -2.50 -7.83
CA VAL A 189 1.00 -3.02 -7.78
C VAL A 189 0.98 -4.53 -7.92
N VAL A 190 1.72 -5.05 -8.89
CA VAL A 190 1.86 -6.47 -9.18
C VAL A 190 3.27 -6.93 -8.81
N ILE A 191 3.37 -8.04 -8.11
CA ILE A 191 4.63 -8.73 -7.80
C ILE A 191 4.69 -9.96 -8.67
N ASP A 192 5.67 -9.99 -9.57
CA ASP A 192 5.86 -11.08 -10.51
C ASP A 192 6.44 -12.36 -9.85
N LYS A 193 6.67 -13.39 -10.66
CA LYS A 193 7.27 -14.65 -10.21
C LYS A 193 8.69 -14.52 -9.66
N ASN A 194 9.39 -13.42 -9.93
CA ASN A 194 10.76 -13.16 -9.50
C ASN A 194 10.79 -12.22 -8.27
N GLY A 195 9.64 -11.80 -7.77
CA GLY A 195 9.53 -10.86 -6.66
C GLY A 195 9.75 -9.41 -7.07
N THR A 196 9.64 -9.08 -8.38
CA THR A 196 9.76 -7.71 -8.88
C THR A 196 8.42 -6.99 -8.74
N PHE A 197 8.45 -5.81 -8.18
CA PHE A 197 7.29 -4.92 -8.04
C PHE A 197 7.13 -4.09 -9.31
N SER A 198 5.91 -3.93 -9.79
CA SER A 198 5.58 -3.11 -10.95
C SER A 198 4.15 -2.56 -10.88
N GLU A 199 3.89 -1.47 -11.56
CA GLU A 199 2.57 -0.88 -11.77
C GLU A 199 2.19 -1.09 -13.25
N PRO A 200 1.61 -2.27 -13.62
CA PRO A 200 1.47 -2.65 -15.03
C PRO A 200 0.31 -1.96 -15.74
N ILE A 201 -0.69 -1.43 -15.02
CA ILE A 201 -1.78 -0.64 -15.61
C ILE A 201 -1.21 0.73 -15.98
N PRO A 202 -1.32 1.20 -17.23
CA PRO A 202 -0.76 2.49 -17.64
C PRO A 202 -1.31 3.64 -16.81
N TRP A 203 -0.45 4.59 -16.46
CA TRP A 203 -0.87 5.81 -15.78
C TRP A 203 -1.85 6.63 -16.63
N ASP A 204 -2.78 7.33 -15.97
CA ASP A 204 -3.70 8.24 -16.63
C ASP A 204 -3.16 9.67 -16.64
N GLU A 205 -2.80 10.17 -17.83
CA GLU A 205 -2.29 11.53 -17.99
C GLU A 205 -3.34 12.61 -17.67
N ASN A 206 -4.63 12.24 -17.60
CA ASN A 206 -5.72 13.13 -17.19
C ASN A 206 -5.82 13.29 -15.67
N CYS A 207 -5.21 12.39 -14.91
CA CYS A 207 -5.12 12.49 -13.45
C CYS A 207 -3.94 13.38 -13.08
N GLN A 208 -4.20 14.62 -12.69
CA GLN A 208 -3.18 15.58 -12.30
C GLN A 208 -3.64 16.41 -11.11
N MET A 209 -2.83 16.47 -10.07
CA MET A 209 -3.15 17.19 -8.82
C MET A 209 -4.49 16.68 -8.22
N ASN A 210 -5.49 17.57 -8.10
CA ASN A 210 -6.83 17.24 -7.56
C ASN A 210 -7.85 16.92 -8.66
N VAL A 211 -7.40 16.51 -9.85
CA VAL A 211 -8.28 16.12 -10.96
C VAL A 211 -8.05 14.65 -11.26
N THR A 212 -9.10 13.86 -11.13
CA THR A 212 -9.08 12.44 -11.44
C THR A 212 -10.19 12.07 -12.43
N THR A 213 -10.00 11.00 -13.18
CA THR A 213 -11.05 10.39 -14.01
C THR A 213 -12.00 9.57 -13.13
N SER A 214 -13.28 9.53 -13.49
CA SER A 214 -14.33 8.97 -12.65
C SER A 214 -15.33 8.13 -13.42
N ILE A 215 -15.87 7.10 -12.75
CA ILE A 215 -16.96 6.27 -13.34
C ILE A 215 -18.23 7.07 -13.61
N CYS A 216 -18.41 8.23 -12.98
CA CYS A 216 -19.53 9.13 -13.23
C CYS A 216 -19.35 10.02 -14.47
N ASP A 217 -18.21 9.99 -15.14
CA ASP A 217 -17.97 10.78 -16.33
C ASP A 217 -18.71 10.25 -17.54
N SER A 218 -19.02 11.16 -18.46
CA SER A 218 -19.78 10.81 -19.67
C SER A 218 -19.01 9.88 -20.62
N ASN A 219 -17.68 9.96 -20.59
CA ASN A 219 -16.73 9.18 -21.38
C ASN A 219 -16.01 8.10 -20.57
N ALA A 220 -16.46 7.79 -19.35
CA ALA A 220 -15.81 6.85 -18.43
C ALA A 220 -15.39 5.51 -19.09
N ALA A 221 -16.21 4.97 -20.00
CA ALA A 221 -15.88 3.73 -20.71
C ALA A 221 -14.62 3.83 -21.60
N ASP A 222 -14.25 5.02 -22.02
CA ASP A 222 -13.06 5.27 -22.84
C ASP A 222 -11.83 5.64 -21.99
N GLU A 223 -12.05 6.06 -20.74
CA GLU A 223 -11.00 6.39 -19.78
C GLU A 223 -10.44 5.17 -19.03
N PHE A 224 -11.12 4.02 -19.07
CA PHE A 224 -10.59 2.80 -18.47
C PHE A 224 -9.29 2.36 -19.15
N ARG A 225 -8.32 2.01 -18.35
CA ARG A 225 -7.01 1.47 -18.73
C ARG A 225 -6.92 0.03 -18.32
N PHE A 226 -6.18 -0.77 -19.08
CA PHE A 226 -6.17 -2.22 -18.93
C PHE A 226 -4.76 -2.78 -19.01
N PHE A 227 -4.57 -3.89 -18.30
CA PHE A 227 -3.39 -4.75 -18.39
C PHE A 227 -3.85 -6.20 -18.45
N VAL A 228 -3.26 -7.02 -19.31
CA VAL A 228 -3.56 -8.45 -19.45
C VAL A 228 -2.26 -9.22 -19.55
N THR A 229 -2.20 -10.37 -18.89
CA THR A 229 -1.04 -11.27 -18.90
C THR A 229 -1.45 -12.72 -18.72
N GLU A 230 -0.63 -13.65 -19.27
CA GLU A 230 -0.71 -15.09 -18.99
C GLU A 230 -0.01 -15.44 -17.67
N GLU A 231 0.89 -14.58 -17.21
CA GLU A 231 1.67 -14.85 -16.00
C GLU A 231 0.79 -14.70 -14.75
N LYS A 232 0.90 -15.69 -13.86
CA LYS A 232 0.29 -15.58 -12.53
C LYS A 232 1.18 -14.71 -11.65
N PRO A 233 0.67 -13.64 -11.06
CA PRO A 233 1.43 -12.86 -10.09
C PRO A 233 1.66 -13.68 -8.81
N SER A 234 2.74 -13.37 -8.09
CA SER A 234 2.97 -13.87 -6.74
C SER A 234 2.08 -13.16 -5.73
N ALA A 235 1.84 -11.87 -5.94
CA ALA A 235 0.85 -11.07 -5.24
C ALA A 235 0.42 -9.86 -6.08
N VAL A 236 -0.75 -9.32 -5.76
CA VAL A 236 -1.26 -8.06 -6.32
C VAL A 236 -1.82 -7.23 -5.18
N PHE A 237 -1.54 -5.95 -5.16
CA PHE A 237 -2.08 -4.97 -4.22
C PHE A 237 -2.76 -3.85 -4.99
N CYS A 238 -4.02 -3.59 -4.68
CA CYS A 238 -4.76 -2.41 -5.13
C CYS A 238 -4.96 -1.49 -3.93
N GLY A 239 -4.65 -0.20 -4.08
CA GLY A 239 -4.82 0.82 -3.05
C GLY A 239 -5.51 2.05 -3.59
N SER A 240 -6.33 2.74 -2.75
CA SER A 240 -6.74 4.11 -3.03
C SER A 240 -5.54 5.06 -2.92
N ASP A 241 -5.66 6.29 -3.41
CA ASP A 241 -4.60 7.30 -3.35
C ASP A 241 -4.18 7.63 -1.91
N GLY A 242 -5.09 7.51 -0.93
CA GLY A 242 -4.76 7.66 0.48
C GLY A 242 -3.62 6.76 0.96
N ILE A 243 -3.34 5.62 0.26
CA ILE A 243 -2.16 4.80 0.55
C ILE A 243 -0.91 5.42 -0.04
N ASP A 244 -0.86 5.67 -1.36
CA ASP A 244 0.38 6.13 -2.00
C ASP A 244 0.73 7.58 -1.61
N ASP A 245 -0.24 8.44 -1.40
CA ASP A 245 -0.07 9.80 -0.87
C ASP A 245 0.43 9.84 0.59
N SER A 246 0.36 8.71 1.30
CA SER A 246 0.95 8.57 2.62
C SER A 246 2.47 8.33 2.61
N TYR A 247 3.08 8.16 1.44
CA TYR A 247 4.50 7.87 1.28
C TYR A 247 5.19 8.86 0.35
N ALA A 248 6.42 9.24 0.68
CA ALA A 248 7.19 10.20 -0.12
C ALA A 248 7.58 9.67 -1.50
N ASN A 249 7.61 8.35 -1.68
CA ASN A 249 7.97 7.71 -2.94
C ASN A 249 7.46 6.26 -3.01
N VAL A 250 7.44 5.71 -4.21
CA VAL A 250 6.94 4.38 -4.52
C VAL A 250 7.70 3.25 -3.77
N GLU A 251 8.98 3.42 -3.51
CA GLU A 251 9.78 2.40 -2.80
C GLU A 251 9.37 2.27 -1.33
N GLU A 252 8.94 3.35 -0.70
CA GLU A 252 8.38 3.33 0.65
C GLU A 252 7.02 2.63 0.68
N MET A 253 6.16 2.87 -0.32
CA MET A 253 4.92 2.13 -0.49
C MET A 253 5.19 0.63 -0.74
N TYR A 254 6.20 0.27 -1.55
CA TYR A 254 6.60 -1.13 -1.73
C TYR A 254 7.14 -1.76 -0.43
N ALA A 255 7.75 -0.98 0.46
CA ALA A 255 8.17 -1.47 1.78
C ALA A 255 6.95 -1.85 2.66
N LEU A 256 5.82 -1.14 2.56
CA LEU A 256 4.57 -1.55 3.19
C LEU A 256 4.14 -2.94 2.68
N TYR A 257 4.08 -3.13 1.37
CA TYR A 257 3.64 -4.41 0.81
C TYR A 257 4.58 -5.55 1.16
N ARG A 258 5.90 -5.33 1.18
CA ARG A 258 6.89 -6.31 1.69
C ARG A 258 6.63 -6.66 3.16
N SER A 259 6.30 -5.67 3.98
CA SER A 259 5.98 -5.87 5.40
C SER A 259 4.70 -6.68 5.60
N ILE A 260 3.66 -6.41 4.81
CA ILE A 260 2.43 -7.19 4.80
C ILE A 260 2.74 -8.64 4.44
N ILE A 261 3.42 -8.89 3.33
CA ILE A 261 3.81 -10.24 2.88
C ILE A 261 4.57 -10.97 3.98
N LYS A 262 5.56 -10.33 4.58
CA LYS A 262 6.38 -10.91 5.65
C LYS A 262 5.53 -11.37 6.83
N ILE A 263 4.58 -10.55 7.29
CA ILE A 263 3.71 -10.89 8.41
C ILE A 263 2.81 -12.08 8.06
N PHE A 264 2.26 -12.13 6.85
CA PHE A 264 1.46 -13.27 6.41
C PHE A 264 2.27 -14.57 6.35
N ILE A 265 3.53 -14.51 5.92
CA ILE A 265 4.44 -15.67 5.90
C ILE A 265 4.79 -16.12 7.33
N GLU A 266 5.16 -15.19 8.20
CA GLU A 266 5.70 -15.50 9.53
C GLU A 266 4.61 -15.87 10.55
N TYR A 267 3.44 -15.23 10.47
CA TYR A 267 2.40 -15.33 11.50
C TYR A 267 1.05 -15.84 10.99
N GLY A 268 0.90 -16.02 9.68
CA GLY A 268 -0.30 -16.52 9.03
C GLY A 268 -1.38 -15.46 8.77
N SER A 269 -2.43 -15.89 8.07
CA SER A 269 -3.46 -14.98 7.52
C SER A 269 -4.27 -14.25 8.58
N ASP A 270 -4.61 -14.90 9.72
CA ASP A 270 -5.45 -14.27 10.73
C ASP A 270 -4.72 -13.11 11.42
N VAL A 271 -3.43 -13.31 11.74
CA VAL A 271 -2.58 -12.26 12.31
C VAL A 271 -2.36 -11.16 11.29
N GLY A 272 -2.02 -11.51 10.04
CA GLY A 272 -1.79 -10.53 8.98
C GLY A 272 -3.00 -9.62 8.74
N LYS A 273 -4.22 -10.19 8.70
CA LYS A 273 -5.47 -9.42 8.57
C LYS A 273 -5.71 -8.50 9.76
N ALA A 274 -5.41 -8.95 10.98
CA ALA A 274 -5.55 -8.12 12.17
C ALA A 274 -4.55 -6.94 12.16
N GLU A 275 -3.30 -7.21 11.85
CA GLU A 275 -2.23 -6.19 11.78
C GLU A 275 -2.53 -5.11 10.73
N ILE A 276 -3.07 -5.47 9.56
CA ILE A 276 -3.49 -4.48 8.55
C ILE A 276 -4.56 -3.56 9.14
N LYS A 277 -5.61 -4.13 9.76
CA LYS A 277 -6.70 -3.34 10.35
C LYS A 277 -6.24 -2.43 11.49
N GLU A 278 -5.21 -2.84 12.25
CA GLU A 278 -4.62 -2.00 13.29
C GLU A 278 -3.69 -0.93 12.71
N TYR A 279 -3.08 -1.19 11.56
CA TYR A 279 -2.16 -0.25 10.92
C TYR A 279 -2.85 0.86 10.12
N LEU A 280 -3.95 0.58 9.41
CA LEU A 280 -4.61 1.57 8.55
C LEU A 280 -4.99 2.87 9.30
N PRO A 281 -5.55 2.84 10.54
CA PRO A 281 -5.79 4.07 11.32
C PRO A 281 -4.51 4.85 11.65
N VAL A 282 -3.38 4.15 11.78
CA VAL A 282 -2.07 4.80 12.02
C VAL A 282 -1.56 5.42 10.73
N LEU A 283 -1.73 4.72 9.60
CA LEU A 283 -1.31 5.19 8.28
C LEU A 283 -2.02 6.50 7.92
N THR A 284 -3.38 6.52 7.92
CA THR A 284 -4.10 7.74 7.60
C THR A 284 -3.76 8.91 8.54
N LYS A 285 -3.55 8.64 9.83
CA LYS A 285 -3.21 9.69 10.80
C LYS A 285 -1.84 10.31 10.60
N LYS A 286 -0.85 9.53 10.14
CA LYS A 286 0.54 9.98 9.97
C LYS A 286 0.85 10.37 8.53
N GLY A 287 0.10 9.85 7.57
CA GLY A 287 0.26 10.07 6.15
C GLY A 287 -0.69 11.12 5.60
N SER A 288 -1.44 10.78 4.54
CA SER A 288 -2.32 11.68 3.79
C SER A 288 -3.43 12.32 4.63
N GLY A 289 -3.93 11.63 5.64
CA GLY A 289 -5.12 12.02 6.40
C GLY A 289 -6.43 11.67 5.71
N ASP A 290 -6.38 11.11 4.51
CA ASP A 290 -7.52 10.70 3.71
C ASP A 290 -8.02 9.29 4.05
N ASP A 291 -9.16 8.88 3.48
CA ASP A 291 -9.63 7.51 3.53
C ASP A 291 -8.57 6.58 2.92
N VAL A 292 -8.41 5.39 3.45
CA VAL A 292 -7.43 4.44 2.95
C VAL A 292 -8.07 3.09 2.72
N SER A 293 -7.94 2.59 1.50
CA SER A 293 -8.42 1.27 1.10
C SER A 293 -7.32 0.43 0.51
N ILE A 294 -7.26 -0.83 0.92
CA ILE A 294 -6.37 -1.84 0.35
C ILE A 294 -7.16 -3.09 0.03
N ALA A 295 -6.94 -3.65 -1.16
CA ALA A 295 -7.40 -4.97 -1.52
C ALA A 295 -6.28 -5.74 -2.21
N PHE A 296 -6.09 -7.02 -1.92
CA PHE A 296 -5.01 -7.79 -2.52
C PHE A 296 -5.35 -9.25 -2.75
N ILE A 297 -4.58 -9.86 -3.65
CA ILE A 297 -4.55 -11.29 -3.94
C ILE A 297 -3.12 -11.75 -3.67
N MET A 298 -2.93 -12.87 -2.96
CA MET A 298 -1.61 -13.38 -2.60
C MET A 298 -1.55 -14.91 -2.74
N ASP A 299 -0.56 -15.41 -3.48
CA ASP A 299 -0.17 -16.82 -3.47
C ASP A 299 0.86 -17.04 -2.35
N ILE A 300 0.39 -17.55 -1.20
CA ILE A 300 1.22 -17.75 0.00
C ILE A 300 2.42 -18.66 -0.27
N GLN A 301 2.25 -19.67 -1.08
CA GLN A 301 3.37 -20.56 -1.40
C GLN A 301 4.45 -19.79 -2.16
N ARG A 302 4.07 -19.06 -3.22
CA ARG A 302 5.00 -18.30 -4.05
C ARG A 302 5.72 -17.19 -3.27
N VAL A 303 4.99 -16.39 -2.51
CA VAL A 303 5.64 -15.33 -1.71
C VAL A 303 6.56 -15.91 -0.64
N THR A 304 6.25 -17.11 -0.09
CA THR A 304 7.15 -17.81 0.85
C THR A 304 8.45 -18.22 0.15
N GLU A 305 8.37 -18.76 -1.06
CA GLU A 305 9.53 -19.12 -1.88
C GLU A 305 10.41 -17.90 -2.22
N LEU A 306 9.79 -16.71 -2.36
CA LEU A 306 10.45 -15.44 -2.64
C LEU A 306 11.01 -14.72 -1.39
N THR A 307 10.88 -15.28 -0.19
CA THR A 307 11.39 -14.68 1.05
C THR A 307 12.84 -14.18 0.94
N PRO A 308 13.81 -14.93 0.35
CA PRO A 308 15.17 -14.43 0.21
C PRO A 308 15.29 -13.17 -0.66
N VAL A 309 14.43 -13.05 -1.70
CA VAL A 309 14.37 -11.86 -2.56
C VAL A 309 13.84 -10.66 -1.79
N PHE A 310 12.72 -10.83 -1.07
CA PHE A 310 12.12 -9.76 -0.28
C PHE A 310 13.05 -9.27 0.84
N ASN A 311 13.79 -10.19 1.48
CA ASN A 311 14.78 -9.81 2.48
C ASN A 311 15.91 -8.98 1.87
N ALA A 312 16.43 -9.39 0.70
CA ALA A 312 17.48 -8.64 0.00
C ALA A 312 16.99 -7.26 -0.47
N GLN A 313 15.75 -7.16 -0.95
CA GLN A 313 15.13 -5.88 -1.32
C GLN A 313 14.95 -4.96 -0.11
N THR A 314 14.51 -5.51 1.03
CA THR A 314 14.37 -4.77 2.28
C THR A 314 15.73 -4.25 2.78
N GLU A 315 16.77 -5.08 2.72
CA GLU A 315 18.13 -4.68 3.09
C GLU A 315 18.66 -3.58 2.17
N LEU A 316 18.44 -3.71 0.86
CA LEU A 316 18.80 -2.69 -0.13
C LEU A 316 18.10 -1.36 0.16
N PHE A 317 16.79 -1.37 0.35
CA PHE A 317 16.00 -0.19 0.68
C PHE A 317 16.52 0.51 1.96
N ASN A 318 16.81 -0.28 3.01
CA ASN A 318 17.34 0.28 4.25
C ASN A 318 18.71 0.95 4.06
N PHE A 319 19.60 0.37 3.25
CA PHE A 319 20.90 0.99 2.97
C PHE A 319 20.77 2.24 2.10
N GLU A 320 19.88 2.22 1.09
CA GLU A 320 19.63 3.39 0.23
C GLU A 320 19.00 4.55 1.03
N SER A 321 18.08 4.26 1.95
CA SER A 321 17.50 5.25 2.85
C SER A 321 18.54 5.86 3.79
N GLN A 322 19.38 5.03 4.44
CA GLN A 322 20.47 5.50 5.27
C GLN A 322 21.49 6.33 4.48
N LEU A 323 21.75 5.96 3.22
CA LEU A 323 22.66 6.70 2.36
C LEU A 323 22.12 8.11 2.07
N LYS A 324 20.83 8.21 1.71
CA LYS A 324 20.16 9.51 1.46
C LYS A 324 20.21 10.42 2.70
N GLU A 325 19.87 9.89 3.89
CA GLU A 325 19.92 10.64 5.14
C GLU A 325 21.32 11.18 5.44
N LYS A 326 22.35 10.31 5.28
CA LYS A 326 23.73 10.74 5.51
C LYS A 326 24.21 11.77 4.49
N GLN A 327 23.83 11.62 3.22
CA GLN A 327 24.15 12.61 2.17
C GLN A 327 23.50 13.96 2.47
N HIS A 328 22.22 13.96 2.87
CA HIS A 328 21.52 15.18 3.28
C HIS A 328 22.21 15.86 4.47
N THR A 329 22.52 15.09 5.52
CA THR A 329 23.20 15.61 6.70
C THR A 329 24.60 16.17 6.36
N ALA A 330 25.32 15.52 5.44
CA ALA A 330 26.63 16.03 4.97
C ALA A 330 26.47 17.39 4.27
N THR A 331 25.47 17.53 3.39
CA THR A 331 25.16 18.80 2.70
C THR A 331 24.83 19.93 3.68
N VAL A 332 23.94 19.66 4.66
CA VAL A 332 23.58 20.64 5.71
C VAL A 332 24.81 21.07 6.52
N ASN A 333 25.70 20.14 6.87
CA ASN A 333 26.94 20.47 7.58
C ASN A 333 27.91 21.30 6.74
N GLU A 334 28.00 21.04 5.42
CA GLU A 334 28.80 21.86 4.51
C GLU A 334 28.27 23.29 4.42
N GLU A 335 26.97 23.49 4.30
CA GLU A 335 26.33 24.82 4.31
C GLU A 335 26.57 25.57 5.61
N LYS A 336 26.44 24.89 6.77
CA LYS A 336 26.76 25.46 8.08
C LYS A 336 28.23 25.88 8.17
N ALA A 337 29.17 25.07 7.66
CA ALA A 337 30.58 25.39 7.62
C ALA A 337 30.90 26.59 6.74
N LEU A 338 30.23 26.68 5.55
CA LEU A 338 30.37 27.82 4.64
C LEU A 338 29.82 29.11 5.25
N THR A 339 28.63 29.04 5.87
CA THR A 339 28.01 30.20 6.54
C THR A 339 28.90 30.72 7.69
N SER A 340 29.46 29.81 8.48
CA SER A 340 30.39 30.15 9.57
C SER A 340 31.67 30.81 9.02
N LYS A 341 32.23 30.31 7.94
CA LYS A 341 33.39 30.94 7.24
C LYS A 341 33.04 32.34 6.74
N LEU A 342 31.89 32.51 6.10
CA LEU A 342 31.44 33.80 5.57
C LEU A 342 31.29 34.82 6.70
N SER A 343 30.67 34.42 7.81
CA SER A 343 30.51 35.27 9.00
C SER A 343 31.86 35.70 9.63
N ALA A 344 32.86 34.84 9.58
CA ALA A 344 34.21 35.17 10.04
C ALA A 344 34.95 36.13 9.08
N MET A 345 34.68 36.07 7.77
CA MET A 345 35.30 36.94 6.75
C MET A 345 34.75 38.37 6.74
N ILE A 346 33.49 38.57 7.14
CA ILE A 346 32.81 39.88 7.15
C ILE A 346 33.29 40.79 8.29
N ARG A 347 34.09 40.30 9.24
CA ARG A 347 34.63 41.07 10.39
C ARG A 347 36.14 41.35 10.22
N PRO A 348 36.53 42.42 9.54
CA PRO A 348 37.93 42.78 9.43
C PRO A 348 38.41 43.47 10.71
N GLY A 349 39.41 42.91 11.39
CA GLY A 349 40.14 43.50 12.49
C GLY A 349 40.05 42.70 13.81
N ILE A 350 41.12 42.63 14.53
CA ILE A 350 41.38 42.06 15.88
C ILE A 350 40.64 40.73 16.16
N ARG A 351 41.36 39.62 16.17
CA ARG A 351 40.84 38.29 16.54
C ARG A 351 40.25 38.34 17.94
N THR A 352 38.97 38.16 18.04
CA THR A 352 38.23 38.11 19.31
C THR A 352 38.13 36.67 19.81
N PRO A 353 37.78 36.42 21.07
CA PRO A 353 37.47 35.07 21.57
C PRO A 353 36.37 34.38 20.73
N LEU A 354 35.45 35.13 20.15
CA LEU A 354 34.39 34.64 19.26
C LEU A 354 34.95 34.07 17.95
N ASP A 355 36.02 34.65 17.40
CA ASP A 355 36.68 34.15 16.18
C ASP A 355 37.37 32.82 16.43
N HIS A 356 37.89 32.58 17.63
CA HIS A 356 38.43 31.28 18.05
C HIS A 356 37.31 30.23 18.18
N GLN A 357 36.16 30.63 18.70
CA GLN A 357 35.00 29.74 18.84
C GLN A 357 34.47 29.30 17.48
N ILE A 358 34.33 30.23 16.53
CA ILE A 358 33.94 29.93 15.13
C ILE A 358 34.98 29.02 14.47
N TYR A 359 36.29 29.27 14.67
CA TYR A 359 37.32 28.41 14.11
C TYR A 359 37.27 26.98 14.63
N ASN A 360 37.00 26.79 15.92
CA ASN A 360 36.84 25.48 16.53
C ASN A 360 35.61 24.77 15.99
N GLN A 361 34.47 25.46 15.88
CA GLN A 361 33.26 24.90 15.26
C GLN A 361 33.49 24.44 13.82
N ILE A 362 34.19 25.24 13.00
CA ILE A 362 34.54 24.85 11.62
C ILE A 362 35.42 23.59 11.60
N ASN A 363 36.36 23.46 12.54
CA ASN A 363 37.21 22.28 12.60
C ASN A 363 36.45 21.04 13.06
N GLU A 364 35.55 21.16 14.04
CA GLU A 364 34.66 20.08 14.47
C GLU A 364 33.77 19.62 13.30
N LEU A 365 33.14 20.55 12.58
CA LEU A 365 32.32 20.22 11.38
C LEU A 365 33.14 19.50 10.31
N ARG A 366 34.39 19.88 10.07
CA ARG A 366 35.28 19.21 9.11
C ARG A 366 35.60 17.77 9.50
N VAL A 367 35.87 17.52 10.79
CA VAL A 367 36.11 16.16 11.30
C VAL A 367 34.88 15.30 11.11
N ASN A 368 33.69 15.82 11.48
CA ASN A 368 32.42 15.12 11.29
C ASN A 368 32.16 14.84 9.81
N MET A 369 32.40 15.79 8.90
CA MET A 369 32.24 15.60 7.46
C MET A 369 33.16 14.48 6.93
N THR A 370 34.43 14.42 7.35
CA THR A 370 35.33 13.35 6.93
C THR A 370 34.83 11.97 7.39
N GLN A 371 34.33 11.86 8.62
CA GLN A 371 33.72 10.62 9.10
C GLN A 371 32.47 10.23 8.30
N MET A 372 31.60 11.21 8.00
CA MET A 372 30.40 10.98 7.19
C MET A 372 30.74 10.52 5.77
N ASP A 373 31.78 11.08 5.14
CA ASP A 373 32.24 10.65 3.82
C ASP A 373 32.68 9.17 3.83
N GLU A 374 33.37 8.70 4.89
CA GLU A 374 33.73 7.29 5.05
C GLU A 374 32.51 6.38 5.24
N GLU A 375 31.50 6.84 6.00
CA GLU A 375 30.25 6.10 6.22
C GLU A 375 29.42 6.03 4.92
N ILE A 376 29.30 7.14 4.18
CA ILE A 376 28.66 7.20 2.87
C ILE A 376 29.32 6.20 1.90
N LEU A 377 30.67 6.20 1.82
CA LEU A 377 31.39 5.28 0.97
C LEU A 377 31.18 3.81 1.38
N THR A 378 31.05 3.55 2.66
CA THR A 378 30.79 2.20 3.18
C THR A 378 29.38 1.73 2.81
N LEU A 379 28.37 2.60 2.94
CA LEU A 379 27.00 2.31 2.53
C LEU A 379 26.91 2.07 1.02
N GLN A 380 27.58 2.90 0.21
CA GLN A 380 27.63 2.73 -1.23
C GLN A 380 28.19 1.36 -1.63
N ARG A 381 29.28 0.91 -0.98
CA ARG A 381 29.83 -0.43 -1.23
C ARG A 381 28.87 -1.57 -0.84
N LYS A 382 28.11 -1.42 0.25
CA LYS A 382 27.08 -2.40 0.64
C LYS A 382 25.96 -2.47 -0.39
N ILE A 383 25.48 -1.33 -0.88
CA ILE A 383 24.46 -1.23 -1.93
C ILE A 383 24.96 -1.90 -3.22
N ASP A 384 26.18 -1.58 -3.66
CA ASP A 384 26.75 -2.15 -4.89
C ASP A 384 26.89 -3.69 -4.77
N ASN A 385 27.33 -4.20 -3.63
CA ASN A 385 27.42 -5.64 -3.37
C ASN A 385 26.05 -6.34 -3.39
N LEU A 386 25.02 -5.73 -2.80
CA LEU A 386 23.67 -6.28 -2.83
C LEU A 386 23.11 -6.30 -4.25
N LYS A 387 23.24 -5.19 -4.99
CA LYS A 387 22.81 -5.11 -6.39
C LYS A 387 23.49 -6.16 -7.26
N LEU A 388 24.76 -6.43 -7.02
CA LEU A 388 25.51 -7.48 -7.75
C LEU A 388 25.02 -8.89 -7.40
N ARG A 389 24.58 -9.15 -6.16
CA ARG A 389 24.11 -10.46 -5.70
C ARG A 389 22.64 -10.73 -6.05
N MET A 390 21.82 -9.71 -6.23
CA MET A 390 20.38 -9.84 -6.45
C MET A 390 20.02 -10.81 -7.61
N PRO A 391 20.64 -10.75 -8.80
CA PRO A 391 20.34 -11.71 -9.87
C PRO A 391 20.57 -13.17 -9.46
N ASN A 392 21.61 -13.45 -8.67
CA ASN A 392 21.88 -14.81 -8.20
C ASN A 392 20.83 -15.27 -7.18
N VAL A 393 20.33 -14.40 -6.32
CA VAL A 393 19.26 -14.72 -5.36
C VAL A 393 17.97 -15.06 -6.10
N ILE A 394 17.61 -14.27 -7.11
CA ILE A 394 16.44 -14.52 -7.97
C ILE A 394 16.58 -15.88 -8.68
N THR A 395 17.73 -16.13 -9.33
CA THR A 395 17.99 -17.39 -10.03
C THR A 395 17.95 -18.61 -9.09
N GLN A 396 18.42 -18.49 -7.86
CA GLN A 396 18.33 -19.57 -6.87
C GLN A 396 16.87 -19.87 -6.48
N CYS A 397 16.03 -18.86 -6.35
CA CYS A 397 14.60 -19.06 -6.12
C CYS A 397 13.91 -19.73 -7.32
N GLU A 398 14.27 -19.36 -8.55
CA GLU A 398 13.74 -19.99 -9.77
C GLU A 398 14.11 -21.48 -9.87
N HIS A 399 15.35 -21.85 -9.56
CA HIS A 399 15.80 -23.26 -9.59
C HIS A 399 15.14 -24.09 -8.49
N GLY A 400 14.97 -23.56 -7.28
CA GLY A 400 14.25 -24.23 -6.21
C GLY A 400 12.79 -24.54 -6.58
N LEU A 401 12.15 -23.67 -7.35
CA LEU A 401 10.81 -23.87 -7.90
C LEU A 401 10.75 -24.99 -8.95
N ALA A 402 11.76 -25.08 -9.83
CA ALA A 402 11.83 -26.11 -10.85
C ALA A 402 11.97 -27.52 -10.24
N ASP A 403 12.84 -27.67 -9.25
CA ASP A 403 13.07 -28.93 -8.55
C ASP A 403 11.83 -29.41 -7.77
N MET A 404 11.05 -28.51 -7.19
CA MET A 404 9.80 -28.83 -6.49
C MET A 404 8.67 -29.25 -7.44
N ASN A 405 8.58 -28.64 -8.62
CA ASN A 405 7.56 -28.98 -9.62
C ASN A 405 7.86 -30.34 -10.29
N GLU A 406 9.12 -30.68 -10.57
CA GLU A 406 9.50 -32.00 -11.09
C GLU A 406 9.23 -33.14 -10.09
N SER A 407 9.34 -32.86 -8.77
CA SER A 407 9.02 -33.85 -7.73
C SER A 407 7.52 -34.07 -7.53
N ALA A 408 6.68 -33.09 -7.90
CA ALA A 408 5.21 -33.20 -7.81
C ALA A 408 4.59 -33.98 -8.98
N ASP A 409 5.21 -33.95 -10.15
CA ASP A 409 4.72 -34.66 -11.36
C ASP A 409 5.18 -36.14 -11.44
N SER A 410 6.18 -36.55 -10.62
CA SER A 410 6.64 -37.93 -10.52
C SER A 410 5.93 -38.73 -9.44
N GLY A 411 4.58 -38.75 -9.46
CA GLY A 411 3.73 -39.55 -8.59
C GLY A 411 3.91 -41.07 -8.83
N VAL A 412 5.04 -41.65 -8.38
CA VAL A 412 5.20 -43.09 -8.28
C VAL A 412 4.68 -43.57 -6.93
N ALA A 413 3.63 -44.37 -7.00
CA ALA A 413 3.07 -45.08 -5.85
C ALA A 413 4.16 -45.97 -5.22
N VAL A 414 4.70 -45.58 -4.07
CA VAL A 414 5.54 -46.43 -3.25
C VAL A 414 4.68 -47.16 -2.26
N LYS A 415 4.61 -48.51 -2.45
CA LYS A 415 4.11 -49.47 -1.45
C LYS A 415 4.96 -49.37 -0.19
N ALA A 416 4.29 -49.29 0.95
CA ALA A 416 4.91 -49.43 2.25
C ALA A 416 5.52 -50.85 2.41
N GLU A 417 6.82 -50.92 2.65
CA GLU A 417 7.49 -52.03 3.33
C GLU A 417 8.29 -51.43 4.48
N GLU A 418 7.98 -51.89 5.69
CA GLU A 418 8.73 -51.65 6.92
C GLU A 418 10.10 -52.30 6.78
N ASP A 419 11.19 -51.55 7.05
CA ASP A 419 12.29 -52.05 7.89
C ASP A 419 13.34 -50.96 8.19
N THR A 420 13.50 -50.76 9.49
CA THR A 420 14.70 -50.46 10.30
C THR A 420 15.85 -49.60 9.78
N ALA A 421 16.01 -48.52 10.54
CA ALA A 421 17.27 -47.96 11.11
C ALA A 421 18.47 -47.69 10.17
N THR A 422 18.88 -46.47 10.11
CA THR A 422 20.20 -45.90 10.48
C THR A 422 20.65 -44.77 9.54
N THR A 423 21.17 -43.74 10.19
CA THR A 423 21.99 -42.62 9.71
C THR A 423 21.29 -41.45 9.02
N GLN A 424 21.02 -40.44 9.83
CA GLN A 424 21.01 -39.05 9.44
C GLN A 424 22.39 -38.61 8.98
N GLU A 425 22.59 -38.41 7.69
CA GLU A 425 23.64 -37.51 7.19
C GLU A 425 23.03 -36.14 7.01
N THR A 426 23.33 -35.29 8.00
CA THR A 426 23.04 -33.84 7.96
C THR A 426 23.99 -33.22 6.94
N VAL A 427 23.47 -32.78 5.79
CA VAL A 427 24.21 -31.89 4.90
C VAL A 427 24.27 -30.54 5.57
N VAL A 428 25.38 -30.31 6.27
CA VAL A 428 25.73 -28.98 6.79
C VAL A 428 26.24 -28.16 5.61
N VAL A 429 25.39 -27.29 5.07
CA VAL A 429 25.86 -26.18 4.24
C VAL A 429 26.47 -25.16 5.19
N GLU A 430 27.78 -25.02 5.14
CA GLU A 430 28.53 -24.01 5.87
C GLU A 430 28.05 -22.60 5.46
N CYS A 431 27.13 -22.01 6.23
CA CYS A 431 26.91 -20.58 6.31
C CYS A 431 27.95 -19.95 7.27
N GLY A 432 29.21 -19.99 6.87
CA GLY A 432 30.21 -19.15 7.50
C GLY A 432 30.11 -17.75 6.93
N GLU A 433 29.72 -16.77 7.78
CA GLU A 433 29.90 -15.32 7.69
C GLU A 433 28.66 -14.45 8.05
N ILE A 434 27.55 -15.05 8.51
CA ILE A 434 26.38 -14.26 8.95
C ILE A 434 26.36 -14.03 10.48
N VAL A 435 27.28 -14.62 11.25
CA VAL A 435 27.28 -14.50 12.73
C VAL A 435 27.93 -13.21 13.27
N ALA A 436 28.63 -12.44 12.45
CA ALA A 436 29.33 -11.23 12.91
C ALA A 436 28.44 -9.98 13.06
N CYS A 437 27.17 -9.99 12.61
CA CYS A 437 26.27 -8.84 12.75
C CYS A 437 25.31 -8.94 13.94
N ALA A 438 25.21 -10.07 14.63
CA ALA A 438 24.29 -10.24 15.76
C ALA A 438 24.87 -9.70 17.10
N GLU A 439 26.19 -9.61 17.23
CA GLU A 439 26.82 -9.12 18.48
C GLU A 439 26.72 -7.60 18.69
N ASN A 440 26.47 -6.81 17.62
CA ASN A 440 26.30 -5.36 17.75
C ASN A 440 24.87 -4.93 18.10
N MET A 441 23.90 -5.84 18.10
CA MET A 441 22.50 -5.49 18.44
C MET A 441 22.20 -5.57 19.94
N GLU A 442 22.98 -6.29 20.73
CA GLU A 442 22.80 -6.33 22.19
C GLU A 442 23.32 -5.05 22.89
N GLU A 443 24.31 -4.37 22.33
CA GLU A 443 24.85 -3.14 22.88
C GLU A 443 23.90 -1.93 22.69
N VAL A 444 23.12 -1.91 21.60
CA VAL A 444 22.11 -0.88 21.34
C VAL A 444 20.86 -1.06 22.20
N ALA A 445 20.51 -2.31 22.54
CA ALA A 445 19.40 -2.61 23.44
C ALA A 445 19.68 -2.21 24.91
N ALA A 446 20.94 -2.18 25.33
CA ALA A 446 21.34 -1.77 26.67
C ALA A 446 21.24 -0.25 26.89
N VAL A 447 21.54 0.54 25.85
CA VAL A 447 21.47 2.02 25.92
C VAL A 447 20.03 2.52 25.96
N ASN A 448 19.11 1.86 25.25
CA ASN A 448 17.69 2.23 25.25
C ASN A 448 16.96 1.86 26.55
N LYS A 449 17.50 0.95 27.37
CA LYS A 449 16.90 0.58 28.65
C LYS A 449 17.19 1.60 29.76
N GLU A 450 18.31 2.32 29.66
CA GLU A 450 18.70 3.37 30.64
C GLU A 450 17.90 4.67 30.43
N VAL A 451 17.43 4.95 29.21
CA VAL A 451 16.62 6.15 28.89
C VAL A 451 15.16 5.98 29.33
N ALA A 452 14.62 4.75 29.31
CA ALA A 452 13.24 4.47 29.70
C ALA A 452 12.98 4.50 31.22
N GLU A 453 14.02 4.36 32.07
CA GLU A 453 13.89 4.42 33.53
C GLU A 453 13.88 5.85 34.10
N VAL A 454 14.23 6.86 33.33
CA VAL A 454 14.26 8.26 33.79
C VAL A 454 12.91 8.97 33.59
N GLU A 455 12.04 8.49 32.69
CA GLU A 455 10.73 9.14 32.41
C GLU A 455 9.55 8.61 33.24
N SER A 456 9.72 7.56 34.08
CA SER A 456 8.62 6.96 34.84
C SER A 456 8.44 7.48 36.27
N GLN A 457 9.12 8.55 36.68
CA GLN A 457 8.96 9.15 38.01
C GLN A 457 8.45 10.60 37.92
N GLY A 458 7.18 10.74 37.76
CA GLY A 458 6.52 12.03 37.96
C GLY A 458 5.13 12.06 37.35
N ILE A 459 4.15 11.69 38.13
CA ILE A 459 2.87 12.38 38.36
C ILE A 459 2.01 11.46 39.21
N VAL A 460 1.84 11.84 40.47
CA VAL A 460 0.84 11.29 41.39
C VAL A 460 -0.13 12.42 41.77
N SER A 461 -1.40 12.03 41.90
CA SER A 461 -2.55 12.68 42.57
C SER A 461 -3.36 13.71 41.77
N GLU A 462 -4.64 13.44 41.57
CA GLU A 462 -5.70 13.80 42.50
C GLU A 462 -7.00 13.04 42.23
N GLN A 463 -7.62 12.57 43.34
CA GLN A 463 -8.93 11.93 43.44
C GLN A 463 -10.03 12.98 43.66
N SER A 464 -11.23 12.69 43.20
CA SER A 464 -12.51 12.67 44.00
C SER A 464 -13.69 12.73 43.02
N ALA A 465 -14.71 12.02 43.11
CA ALA A 465 -15.68 11.50 44.02
C ALA A 465 -17.07 11.48 43.34
N ALA A 466 -17.67 10.29 43.38
CA ALA A 466 -19.08 9.96 43.66
C ALA A 466 -20.25 10.51 42.79
N GLY A 467 -21.11 9.55 42.43
CA GLY A 467 -22.51 9.76 42.04
C GLY A 467 -23.17 8.46 41.53
N GLU A 468 -23.69 7.64 42.46
CA GLU A 468 -24.53 6.47 42.17
C GLU A 468 -25.91 6.91 41.65
N THR A 469 -26.46 6.19 40.66
CA THR A 469 -27.91 5.94 40.58
C THR A 469 -28.17 4.62 39.84
N GLU A 470 -28.80 3.69 40.56
CA GLU A 470 -29.40 2.45 40.07
C GLU A 470 -30.58 2.73 39.12
N VAL A 471 -30.77 1.91 38.06
CA VAL A 471 -32.09 1.39 37.62
C VAL A 471 -31.93 0.13 36.76
N SER A 472 -32.41 -0.97 37.33
CA SER A 472 -33.15 -2.16 36.82
C SER A 472 -32.75 -2.85 35.49
N GLU A 473 -32.57 -4.17 35.71
CA GLU A 473 -32.52 -5.33 34.83
C GLU A 473 -33.57 -5.36 33.70
N THR A 474 -33.15 -5.77 32.48
CA THR A 474 -33.94 -6.65 31.62
C THR A 474 -33.02 -7.43 30.64
N GLU A 475 -33.07 -8.76 30.78
CA GLU A 475 -32.79 -9.83 29.82
C GLU A 475 -31.65 -9.73 28.80
N GLU A 476 -30.53 -10.35 29.13
CA GLU A 476 -29.42 -10.74 28.26
C GLU A 476 -29.84 -11.85 27.29
N LYS A 477 -29.72 -11.59 26.01
CA LYS A 477 -29.47 -12.62 24.99
C LYS A 477 -27.95 -12.72 24.81
N ALA A 478 -27.43 -13.90 25.16
CA ALA A 478 -26.04 -14.26 25.03
C ALA A 478 -25.54 -14.10 23.58
N PHE A 479 -24.76 -13.05 23.31
CA PHE A 479 -23.81 -12.98 22.21
C PHE A 479 -22.49 -13.53 22.74
N SER A 480 -21.95 -14.56 22.09
CA SER A 480 -20.63 -15.08 22.38
C SER A 480 -19.59 -13.97 22.14
N GLU A 481 -18.83 -13.64 23.19
CA GLU A 481 -17.69 -12.73 23.10
C GLU A 481 -16.70 -13.24 22.03
N PRO A 482 -16.15 -12.34 21.19
CA PRO A 482 -15.03 -12.70 20.32
C PRO A 482 -13.84 -13.10 21.21
N GLN A 483 -13.31 -14.29 20.98
CA GLN A 483 -12.09 -14.75 21.64
C GLN A 483 -10.98 -13.73 21.34
N LYS A 484 -10.48 -13.08 22.39
CA LYS A 484 -9.27 -12.25 22.31
C LYS A 484 -8.13 -13.14 21.81
N ILE A 485 -7.69 -12.92 20.59
CA ILE A 485 -6.47 -13.53 20.06
C ILE A 485 -5.32 -12.94 20.89
N VAL A 486 -4.70 -13.77 21.71
CA VAL A 486 -3.50 -13.39 22.46
C VAL A 486 -2.36 -13.38 21.45
N ILE A 487 -2.06 -12.20 20.91
CA ILE A 487 -0.87 -11.98 20.08
C ILE A 487 0.34 -12.25 20.96
N SER A 488 1.20 -13.19 20.57
CA SER A 488 2.40 -13.52 21.35
C SER A 488 3.35 -12.31 21.35
N GLU A 489 4.03 -12.05 22.46
CA GLU A 489 4.95 -10.93 22.70
C GLU A 489 6.15 -10.81 21.71
N LYS A 490 6.13 -11.56 20.59
CA LYS A 490 7.21 -11.59 19.58
C LYS A 490 6.79 -11.08 18.20
N THR A 491 5.54 -10.69 18.00
CA THR A 491 5.09 -10.18 16.71
C THR A 491 5.52 -8.73 16.57
N VAL A 492 6.49 -8.45 15.71
CA VAL A 492 6.84 -7.07 15.35
C VAL A 492 5.74 -6.58 14.42
N SER A 493 4.90 -5.65 14.88
CA SER A 493 3.75 -5.12 14.14
C SER A 493 4.16 -4.42 12.83
N ILE A 494 3.23 -4.32 11.89
CA ILE A 494 3.43 -3.49 10.67
C ILE A 494 3.78 -2.06 11.11
N ALA A 495 3.10 -1.52 12.12
CA ALA A 495 3.35 -0.20 12.65
C ALA A 495 4.81 -0.02 13.12
N GLU A 496 5.40 -1.00 13.80
CA GLU A 496 6.81 -0.95 14.23
C GLU A 496 7.79 -1.10 13.07
N GLN A 497 7.46 -1.93 12.08
CA GLN A 497 8.27 -2.08 10.88
C GLN A 497 8.25 -0.79 10.05
N MET A 498 7.07 -0.18 9.87
CA MET A 498 6.92 1.06 9.13
C MET A 498 7.35 2.31 9.91
N ALA A 499 7.29 2.31 11.24
CA ALA A 499 7.84 3.41 12.06
C ALA A 499 9.35 3.59 11.86
N LYS A 500 10.07 2.53 11.59
CA LYS A 500 11.50 2.61 11.21
C LYS A 500 11.71 3.23 9.83
N VAL A 501 10.76 3.03 8.91
CA VAL A 501 10.75 3.65 7.57
C VAL A 501 10.36 5.12 7.67
N SER A 502 9.29 5.46 8.42
CA SER A 502 8.78 6.83 8.57
C SER A 502 9.70 7.75 9.36
N GLN A 503 10.47 7.27 10.32
CA GLN A 503 11.43 8.10 11.05
C GLN A 503 12.52 8.70 10.14
N VAL A 504 12.85 7.99 9.06
CA VAL A 504 13.80 8.49 8.06
C VAL A 504 13.12 9.54 7.16
N ALA A 505 11.83 9.36 6.83
CA ALA A 505 11.06 10.28 5.99
C ALA A 505 10.68 11.58 6.72
N GLU A 506 10.23 11.52 7.98
CA GLU A 506 9.86 12.70 8.77
C GLU A 506 11.06 13.64 9.02
N GLN A 507 12.26 13.08 9.16
CA GLN A 507 13.48 13.87 9.35
C GLN A 507 13.87 14.62 8.09
N SER A 508 13.66 14.03 6.89
CA SER A 508 13.93 14.68 5.61
C SER A 508 12.91 15.79 5.27
N ALA A 509 11.62 15.60 5.60
CA ALA A 509 10.57 16.58 5.35
C ALA A 509 10.65 17.81 6.27
N ALA A 510 10.96 17.62 7.56
CA ALA A 510 11.13 18.73 8.50
C ALA A 510 12.34 19.62 8.16
N ASP A 511 13.36 19.04 7.52
CA ASP A 511 14.54 19.78 7.08
C ASP A 511 14.30 20.54 5.76
N GLU A 512 13.38 20.09 4.88
CA GLU A 512 12.97 20.84 3.69
C GLU A 512 12.12 22.08 4.02
N GLU A 513 11.20 22.02 4.99
CA GLU A 513 10.46 23.19 5.47
C GLU A 513 11.39 24.26 6.09
N ALA A 514 12.42 23.85 6.80
CA ALA A 514 13.38 24.79 7.42
C ALA A 514 14.24 25.53 6.39
N VAL A 515 14.43 24.99 5.18
CA VAL A 515 15.18 25.63 4.08
C VAL A 515 14.29 26.53 3.23
N GLY A 516 12.96 26.27 3.15
CA GLY A 516 11.98 27.08 2.42
C GLY A 516 11.76 28.47 3.01
N ASP A 517 11.73 28.60 4.33
CA ASP A 517 11.42 29.85 5.03
C ASP A 517 12.54 30.91 4.95
N THR A 518 13.72 30.59 4.48
CA THR A 518 14.84 31.54 4.34
C THR A 518 14.92 32.24 2.97
N LYS A 519 14.08 31.88 1.99
CA LYS A 519 14.13 32.48 0.64
C LYS A 519 13.23 33.68 0.45
N ASP A 520 12.25 33.94 1.30
CA ASP A 520 11.28 35.02 1.12
C ASP A 520 11.62 36.35 1.83
N SER A 521 12.81 36.50 2.41
CA SER A 521 13.22 37.74 3.09
C SER A 521 14.35 38.50 2.41
N ALA A 522 14.48 38.43 1.08
CA ALA A 522 15.50 39.20 0.35
C ALA A 522 14.88 40.33 -0.49
N ALA A 523 14.89 41.54 0.13
CA ALA A 523 15.15 42.85 -0.47
C ALA A 523 14.12 43.46 -1.44
N GLU A 524 13.25 44.29 -0.92
CA GLU A 524 12.80 45.51 -1.59
C GLU A 524 13.98 46.50 -1.65
N ILE A 525 14.47 46.80 -2.85
CA ILE A 525 15.37 47.91 -3.14
C ILE A 525 14.48 49.07 -3.56
N PRO A 526 14.55 50.27 -2.93
CA PRO A 526 13.81 51.45 -3.42
C PRO A 526 14.50 52.03 -4.66
N GLU A 527 13.72 52.27 -5.71
CA GLU A 527 14.13 53.09 -6.86
C GLU A 527 14.26 54.56 -6.42
N GLU A 528 15.39 55.19 -6.72
CA GLU A 528 15.55 56.59 -7.01
C GLU A 528 15.88 56.77 -8.51
#